data_ddacb12e587bdd25cd881c43ddcbfdb4
#
_entry.id   ddacb12e587bdd25cd881c43ddcbfdb4
#
_cell.length_a   1.000
_cell.length_b   1.000
_cell.length_c   1.000
_cell.angle_alpha   90.00
_cell.angle_beta   90.00
_cell.angle_gamma   90.00
#
_symmetry.space_group_name_H-M   'P 1'
#
loop_
_entity.id
_entity.type
_entity.pdbx_description
1 polymer ?
#
loop_
_entity_poly.entity_id
_entity_poly.type
_entity_poly.pdbx_seq_one_letter_code
_entity_poly.pdbx_strand_id
1 'polypeptide(L)'
;MNDIDVFEADLNGQDLRIAIVQARFNEDHCKALSEACITELLNLGVAHHDIQLVTVPGALEIGFALSQLAKTQEFDALIALGGNSGGNLPL
;
A
#
# COMPACT_ATOMS: atom_id res chain seq x y z
N MET A 1 -4.03 -23.66 -9.62
CA MET A 1 -4.00 -22.89 -9.42
C MET A 1 -4.60 -22.06 -10.10
N ASN A 2 -5.34 -21.79 -10.41
CA ASN A 2 -5.99 -21.10 -11.02
C ASN A 2 -6.56 -19.97 -10.40
N ASP A 3 -6.33 -19.71 -9.21
CA ASP A 3 -6.80 -18.55 -8.52
C ASP A 3 -6.31 -17.29 -9.16
N ILE A 4 -5.17 -17.36 -9.76
CA ILE A 4 -4.61 -16.20 -10.40
C ILE A 4 -5.47 -15.73 -11.55
N ASP A 5 -6.02 -16.64 -12.24
CA ASP A 5 -6.86 -16.28 -13.36
C ASP A 5 -8.06 -15.47 -12.92
N VAL A 6 -8.59 -15.81 -11.79
CA VAL A 6 -9.76 -15.11 -11.31
C VAL A 6 -9.42 -13.67 -11.02
N PHE A 7 -8.26 -13.42 -10.42
CA PHE A 7 -7.90 -12.06 -10.08
C PHE A 7 -7.62 -11.24 -11.31
N GLU A 8 -7.07 -11.84 -12.32
CA GLU A 8 -6.78 -11.07 -13.50
C GLU A 8 -8.02 -10.46 -14.11
N ALA A 9 -9.12 -11.10 -13.92
CA ALA A 9 -10.32 -10.61 -14.54
C ALA A 9 -10.87 -9.40 -13.84
N ASP A 10 -10.40 -9.14 -12.63
CA ASP A 10 -11.00 -8.10 -11.90
C ASP A 10 -10.09 -6.99 -11.57
N LEU A 11 -9.32 -6.46 -12.46
CA LEU A 11 -8.41 -5.34 -12.21
C LEU A 11 -9.16 -4.02 -12.29
N ASN A 12 -10.20 -3.92 -11.54
CA ASN A 12 -10.99 -2.72 -11.52
C ASN A 12 -10.98 -2.17 -10.11
N GLY A 13 -10.37 -1.02 -9.93
CA GLY A 13 -10.27 -0.41 -8.62
C GLY A 13 -11.45 0.45 -8.24
N GLN A 14 -12.50 0.46 -9.04
CA GLN A 14 -13.64 1.28 -8.76
C GLN A 14 -14.28 0.88 -7.44
N ASP A 15 -14.54 1.85 -6.60
CA ASP A 15 -15.19 1.63 -5.30
C ASP A 15 -14.33 0.89 -4.30
N LEU A 16 -13.06 0.66 -4.59
CA LEU A 16 -12.17 0.06 -3.62
C LEU A 16 -11.54 1.14 -2.75
N ARG A 17 -11.38 0.83 -1.49
CA ARG A 17 -10.72 1.72 -0.54
C ARG A 17 -9.41 1.09 -0.14
N ILE A 18 -8.33 1.85 -0.33
CA ILE A 18 -6.97 1.33 -0.19
C ILE A 18 -6.22 2.17 0.84
N ALA A 19 -5.50 1.51 1.72
CA ALA A 19 -4.61 2.21 2.62
C ALA A 19 -3.18 1.79 2.30
N ILE A 20 -2.29 2.77 2.25
CA ILE A 20 -0.88 2.55 2.00
C ILE A 20 -0.13 2.90 3.27
N VAL A 21 0.66 1.97 3.79
CA VAL A 21 1.47 2.23 4.97
C VAL A 21 2.91 2.24 4.53
N GLN A 22 3.61 3.35 4.82
CA GLN A 22 4.97 3.53 4.35
C GLN A 22 5.89 3.94 5.47
N ALA A 23 7.05 3.31 5.56
CA ALA A 23 8.04 3.68 6.54
C ALA A 23 8.81 4.91 6.04
N ARG A 24 9.10 5.84 6.95
CA ARG A 24 9.81 7.07 6.62
C ARG A 24 11.27 6.89 6.95
N PHE A 25 12.11 6.77 5.98
CA PHE A 25 13.53 6.75 6.26
C PHE A 25 14.36 7.45 5.20
N ASN A 26 13.83 7.69 4.05
CA ASN A 26 14.51 8.48 3.03
C ASN A 26 13.40 9.22 2.31
N GLU A 27 13.25 10.50 2.61
CA GLU A 27 12.06 11.19 2.17
C GLU A 27 11.91 11.24 0.65
N ASP A 28 13.00 11.47 -0.06
CA ASP A 28 12.88 11.54 -1.50
C ASP A 28 12.47 10.18 -2.08
N HIS A 29 13.08 9.14 -1.58
CA HIS A 29 12.79 7.81 -2.07
C HIS A 29 11.38 7.39 -1.68
N CYS A 30 10.98 7.67 -0.45
CA CYS A 30 9.66 7.32 0.01
C CYS A 30 8.59 8.06 -0.78
N LYS A 31 8.84 9.33 -1.04
CA LYS A 31 7.87 10.11 -1.78
C LYS A 31 7.71 9.56 -3.19
N ALA A 32 8.81 9.18 -3.82
CA ALA A 32 8.73 8.62 -5.17
C ALA A 32 7.95 7.33 -5.17
N LEU A 33 8.17 6.48 -4.16
CA LEU A 33 7.46 5.22 -4.09
C LEU A 33 5.96 5.42 -3.87
N SER A 34 5.60 6.29 -2.95
CA SER A 34 4.19 6.48 -2.67
C SER A 34 3.49 7.13 -3.86
N GLU A 35 4.16 8.06 -4.53
CA GLU A 35 3.55 8.68 -5.70
C GLU A 35 3.34 7.68 -6.82
N ALA A 36 4.31 6.80 -7.03
CA ALA A 36 4.16 5.79 -8.06
C ALA A 36 3.02 4.84 -7.72
N CYS A 37 2.91 4.47 -6.46
CA CYS A 37 1.85 3.58 -6.04
C CYS A 37 0.48 4.22 -6.23
N ILE A 38 0.36 5.47 -5.83
CA ILE A 38 -0.91 6.18 -5.96
C ILE A 38 -1.28 6.34 -7.42
N THR A 39 -0.30 6.68 -8.26
CA THR A 39 -0.57 6.83 -9.68
C THR A 39 -1.09 5.54 -10.28
N GLU A 40 -0.50 4.43 -9.89
CA GLU A 40 -0.95 3.16 -10.40
C GLU A 40 -2.36 2.84 -9.95
N LEU A 41 -2.67 3.13 -8.68
CA LEU A 41 -4.02 2.89 -8.19
C LEU A 41 -5.04 3.76 -8.91
N LEU A 42 -4.69 5.00 -9.19
CA LEU A 42 -5.60 5.87 -9.93
C LEU A 42 -5.83 5.33 -11.33
N ASN A 43 -4.78 4.78 -11.94
CA ASN A 43 -4.93 4.20 -13.27
C ASN A 43 -5.84 2.99 -13.26
N LEU A 44 -5.91 2.30 -12.13
CA LEU A 44 -6.78 1.15 -12.02
C LEU A 44 -8.21 1.52 -11.66
N GLY A 45 -8.47 2.80 -11.47
CA GLY A 45 -9.83 3.23 -11.21
C GLY A 45 -10.15 3.56 -9.77
N VAL A 46 -9.17 3.46 -8.87
CA VAL A 46 -9.41 3.82 -7.48
C VAL A 46 -9.53 5.34 -7.38
N ALA A 47 -10.54 5.82 -6.69
CA ALA A 47 -10.72 7.25 -6.56
C ALA A 47 -9.69 7.81 -5.58
N HIS A 48 -9.25 9.03 -5.85
CA HIS A 48 -8.21 9.64 -5.03
C HIS A 48 -8.62 9.68 -3.55
N HIS A 49 -9.86 10.00 -3.28
CA HIS A 49 -10.30 10.10 -1.89
C HIS A 49 -10.48 8.75 -1.22
N ASP A 50 -10.34 7.66 -1.98
CA ASP A 50 -10.41 6.33 -1.40
C ASP A 50 -9.02 5.77 -1.12
N ILE A 51 -7.99 6.57 -1.30
CA ILE A 51 -6.61 6.16 -1.02
C ILE A 51 -6.14 6.91 0.20
N GLN A 52 -5.71 6.19 1.22
CA GLN A 52 -5.18 6.80 2.43
C GLN A 52 -3.73 6.41 2.61
N LEU A 53 -2.89 7.40 2.81
CA LEU A 53 -1.46 7.16 3.02
C LEU A 53 -1.15 7.37 4.49
N VAL A 54 -0.56 6.36 5.10
CA VAL A 54 -0.15 6.41 6.50
C VAL A 54 1.36 6.22 6.55
N THR A 55 2.07 7.13 7.17
CA THR A 55 3.51 6.99 7.30
C THR A 55 3.86 6.62 8.72
N VAL A 56 4.87 5.78 8.86
CA VAL A 56 5.33 5.34 10.17
C VAL A 56 6.84 5.53 10.24
N PRO A 57 7.40 5.64 11.45
CA PRO A 57 8.81 5.96 11.57
C PRO A 57 9.76 4.89 11.08
N GLY A 58 9.39 3.65 11.19
CA GLY A 58 10.31 2.59 10.80
C GLY A 58 9.59 1.38 10.29
N ALA A 59 10.37 0.45 9.77
CA ALA A 59 9.80 -0.72 9.13
C ALA A 59 9.03 -1.59 10.11
N LEU A 60 9.45 -1.61 11.37
CA LEU A 60 8.76 -2.45 12.34
C LEU A 60 7.36 -1.96 12.61
N GLU A 61 7.13 -0.66 12.51
CA GLU A 61 5.82 -0.13 12.77
C GLU A 61 4.84 -0.39 11.64
N ILE A 62 5.34 -0.81 10.48
CA ILE A 62 4.44 -1.10 9.37
C ILE A 62 3.48 -2.21 9.74
N GLY A 63 4.00 -3.28 10.33
CA GLY A 63 3.15 -4.41 10.71
C GLY A 63 2.09 -3.99 11.71
N PHE A 64 2.48 -3.17 12.69
CA PHE A 64 1.52 -2.72 13.68
C PHE A 64 0.43 -1.87 13.03
N ALA A 65 0.84 -0.95 12.16
CA ALA A 65 -0.14 -0.09 11.49
C ALA A 65 -1.08 -0.90 10.60
N LEU A 66 -0.55 -1.87 9.88
CA LEU A 66 -1.40 -2.71 9.05
C LEU A 66 -2.41 -3.47 9.90
N SER A 67 -1.97 -3.96 11.04
CA SER A 67 -2.86 -4.68 11.92
C SER A 67 -3.99 -3.77 12.42
N GLN A 68 -3.65 -2.56 12.79
CA GLN A 68 -4.66 -1.63 13.27
C GLN A 68 -5.65 -1.26 12.17
N LEU A 69 -5.14 -1.01 10.96
CA LEU A 69 -6.02 -0.66 9.88
C LEU A 69 -6.92 -1.82 9.46
N ALA A 70 -6.38 -3.02 9.52
CA ALA A 70 -7.19 -4.19 9.17
C ALA A 70 -8.36 -4.35 10.14
N LYS A 71 -8.15 -3.98 11.39
CA LYS A 71 -9.21 -4.13 12.37
C LYS A 71 -10.37 -3.19 12.13
N THR A 72 -10.13 -2.08 11.46
CA THR A 72 -11.22 -1.14 11.18
C THR A 72 -12.17 -1.69 10.13
N GLN A 73 -11.70 -2.60 9.31
CA GLN A 73 -12.51 -3.15 8.23
C GLN A 73 -13.03 -2.08 7.29
N GLU A 74 -12.30 -0.97 7.19
CA GLU A 74 -12.71 0.11 6.32
C GLU A 74 -12.04 0.08 4.97
N PHE A 75 -11.05 -0.80 4.81
CA PHE A 75 -10.29 -0.83 3.57
C PHE A 75 -10.40 -2.19 2.90
N ASP A 76 -10.43 -2.16 1.59
CA ASP A 76 -10.49 -3.38 0.81
C ASP A 76 -9.11 -3.99 0.60
N ALA A 77 -8.07 -3.17 0.69
CA ALA A 77 -6.71 -3.65 0.55
C ALA A 77 -5.77 -2.76 1.33
N LEU A 78 -4.67 -3.34 1.78
CA LEU A 78 -3.63 -2.62 2.49
C LEU A 78 -2.32 -2.89 1.77
N ILE A 79 -1.55 -1.82 1.54
CA ILE A 79 -0.29 -1.92 0.82
C ILE A 79 0.82 -1.44 1.74
N ALA A 80 1.88 -2.22 1.85
CA ALA A 80 3.02 -1.84 2.66
C ALA A 80 4.17 -1.44 1.75
N LEU A 81 4.72 -0.25 1.97
CA LEU A 81 5.87 0.21 1.23
C LEU A 81 7.02 0.34 2.22
N GLY A 82 7.87 -0.66 2.23
CA GLY A 82 8.96 -0.70 3.17
C GLY A 82 10.17 0.05 2.73
N GLY A 83 10.44 0.00 1.51
CA GLY A 83 11.56 0.67 0.97
C GLY A 83 12.77 0.58 1.82
N ASN A 84 13.44 -0.40 1.86
CA ASN A 84 14.60 -0.50 2.67
C ASN A 84 15.78 -0.19 1.81
N SER A 85 16.35 0.94 2.01
CA SER A 85 17.45 1.34 1.17
C SER A 85 18.62 0.39 1.32
N GLY A 86 18.78 -0.22 2.43
CA GLY A 86 19.84 -1.17 2.60
C GLY A 86 19.59 -2.43 1.84
N GLY A 87 18.36 -2.67 1.55
CA GLY A 87 18.00 -3.83 0.80
C GLY A 87 18.38 -5.09 1.48
N ASN A 88 18.67 -5.01 2.74
CA ASN A 88 19.18 -6.15 3.37
C ASN A 88 18.39 -6.63 4.50
N LEU A 89 17.16 -6.28 4.59
CA LEU A 89 16.35 -6.82 5.63
C LEU A 89 16.20 -8.28 5.37
N PRO A 90 16.55 -9.07 6.29
CA PRO A 90 16.54 -10.49 6.05
C PRO A 90 15.18 -11.10 6.10
N LEU A 91 14.23 -10.39 6.08
CA LEU A 91 12.92 -10.99 6.13
C LEU A 91 12.66 -11.95 5.01
#